data_47511f99de4f6a26d56ae7faa3094319
#
_entry.id   47511f99de4f6a26d56ae7faa3094319
#
_cell.length_a   1.000
_cell.length_b   1.000
_cell.length_c   1.000
_cell.angle_alpha   90.00
_cell.angle_beta   90.00
_cell.angle_gamma   90.00
#
_symmetry.space_group_name_H-M   'P 1'
#
loop_
_entity.id
_entity.type
_entity.pdbx_description
1 polymer ?
#
loop_
_entity_poly.entity_id
_entity_poly.type
_entity_poly.pdbx_seq_one_letter_code
_entity_poly.pdbx_strand_id
1 'polypeptide(L)'
;MAQIETFAVSHNEERILPYFFRHYLQYGSVTIFDNYSTDGSVEICKQYGAHIFQFDSGGEFREDILTHIRNICWKESKADWVFIVDVDEFVYHPFLMEILSTINGTVILPRMFNMYSDAFPITEGQIYEEVNHGVEFNSKMAIFRPSEIEEINYAPGMHFANPEGNFKLNFKSPIIEMHFKNLGQDYVNDKNAYLHSRHSEVNRQNRWNWHYQTTPEQVAHDFLMAKTKLIKVV
;
A
#
# COMPACT_ATOMS: atom_id res chain seq x y z
N MET A 1 20.80 13.77 -1.44
CA MET A 1 19.93 12.60 -1.74
C MET A 1 18.50 13.09 -1.66
N ALA A 2 17.61 12.59 -2.51
CA ALA A 2 16.20 12.96 -2.44
C ALA A 2 15.62 12.59 -1.06
N GLN A 3 14.79 13.47 -0.49
CA GLN A 3 14.06 13.19 0.74
C GLN A 3 12.73 12.55 0.38
N ILE A 4 12.40 11.44 1.03
CA ILE A 4 11.15 10.72 0.82
C ILE A 4 10.35 10.74 2.13
N GLU A 5 9.06 10.93 2.00
CA GLU A 5 8.10 10.77 3.09
C GLU A 5 7.03 9.78 2.66
N THR A 6 6.85 8.72 3.45
CA THR A 6 5.88 7.65 3.17
C THR A 6 4.71 7.77 4.12
N PHE A 7 3.51 7.76 3.56
CA PHE A 7 2.24 7.82 4.29
C PHE A 7 1.45 6.55 4.03
N ALA A 8 0.96 5.93 5.10
CA ALA A 8 0.10 4.76 5.00
C ALA A 8 -1.03 4.79 6.03
N VAL A 9 -2.17 4.17 5.68
CA VAL A 9 -3.24 3.90 6.64
C VAL A 9 -3.09 2.48 7.17
N SER A 10 -3.40 2.27 8.45
CA SER A 10 -3.26 0.99 9.13
C SER A 10 -4.44 0.68 10.05
N HIS A 11 -4.80 -0.59 10.15
CA HIS A 11 -5.66 -1.12 11.19
C HIS A 11 -5.43 -2.62 11.36
N ASN A 12 -4.91 -3.03 12.53
CA ASN A 12 -4.61 -4.41 12.87
C ASN A 12 -3.72 -5.11 11.82
N GLU A 13 -2.53 -4.55 11.61
CA GLU A 13 -1.55 -5.01 10.62
C GLU A 13 -0.21 -5.40 11.26
N GLU A 14 -0.23 -5.87 12.53
CA GLU A 14 0.99 -6.22 13.30
C GLU A 14 1.92 -7.19 12.55
N ARG A 15 1.38 -8.07 11.71
CA ARG A 15 2.16 -9.07 10.99
C ARG A 15 2.98 -8.49 9.82
N ILE A 16 2.46 -7.48 9.13
CA ILE A 16 3.11 -6.90 7.93
C ILE A 16 3.94 -5.67 8.27
N LEU A 17 3.58 -4.90 9.29
CA LEU A 17 4.25 -3.65 9.67
C LEU A 17 5.77 -3.76 9.89
N PRO A 18 6.33 -4.83 10.49
CA PRO A 18 7.79 -4.94 10.62
C PRO A 18 8.52 -4.97 9.27
N TYR A 19 7.93 -5.61 8.25
CA TYR A 19 8.46 -5.63 6.87
C TYR A 19 8.34 -4.27 6.21
N PHE A 20 7.18 -3.62 6.38
CA PHE A 20 6.91 -2.27 5.89
C PHE A 20 7.94 -1.26 6.40
N PHE A 21 8.20 -1.25 7.70
CA PHE A 21 9.19 -0.34 8.29
C PHE A 21 10.62 -0.64 7.86
N ARG A 22 11.04 -1.91 7.81
CA ARG A 22 12.37 -2.28 7.30
C ARG A 22 12.58 -1.83 5.86
N HIS A 23 11.50 -1.81 5.07
CA HIS A 23 11.55 -1.36 3.69
C HIS A 23 11.60 0.17 3.57
N TYR A 24 10.68 0.89 4.19
CA TYR A 24 10.54 2.33 3.92
C TYR A 24 11.48 3.22 4.73
N LEU A 25 11.87 2.84 5.96
CA LEU A 25 12.74 3.66 6.80
C LEU A 25 14.17 3.81 6.26
N GLN A 26 14.59 2.96 5.32
CA GLN A 26 15.86 3.15 4.62
C GLN A 26 15.84 4.32 3.62
N TYR A 27 14.66 4.78 3.22
CA TYR A 27 14.49 5.85 2.23
C TYR A 27 14.10 7.19 2.86
N GLY A 28 13.47 7.20 4.02
CA GLY A 28 13.02 8.43 4.67
C GLY A 28 12.09 8.20 5.85
N SER A 29 11.30 9.21 6.18
CA SER A 29 10.34 9.15 7.28
C SER A 29 9.06 8.40 6.88
N VAL A 30 8.44 7.79 7.88
CA VAL A 30 7.17 7.07 7.73
C VAL A 30 6.13 7.64 8.69
N THR A 31 4.96 7.95 8.16
CA THR A 31 3.79 8.38 8.89
C THR A 31 2.66 7.37 8.73
N ILE A 32 2.14 6.86 9.84
CA ILE A 32 1.03 5.92 9.88
C ILE A 32 -0.23 6.61 10.40
N PHE A 33 -1.30 6.51 9.64
CA PHE A 33 -2.65 6.85 10.08
C PHE A 33 -3.32 5.59 10.59
N ASP A 34 -3.36 5.44 11.91
CA ASP A 34 -3.89 4.26 12.59
C ASP A 34 -5.37 4.43 12.92
N ASN A 35 -6.19 3.49 12.47
CA ASN A 35 -7.62 3.46 12.75
C ASN A 35 -7.94 2.71 14.05
N TYR A 36 -7.35 3.16 15.16
CA TYR A 36 -7.51 2.54 16.49
C TYR A 36 -7.28 1.02 16.48
N SER A 37 -6.09 0.60 16.05
CA SER A 37 -5.67 -0.80 16.09
C SER A 37 -5.75 -1.37 17.51
N THR A 38 -6.14 -2.64 17.62
CA THR A 38 -6.32 -3.37 18.88
C THR A 38 -5.32 -4.52 19.08
N ASP A 39 -4.47 -4.75 18.07
CA ASP A 39 -3.35 -5.68 18.09
C ASP A 39 -2.02 -4.96 18.44
N GLY A 40 -0.87 -5.55 18.14
CA GLY A 40 0.45 -4.98 18.36
C GLY A 40 0.87 -3.86 17.40
N SER A 41 0.02 -3.43 16.46
CA SER A 41 0.37 -2.47 15.40
C SER A 41 0.94 -1.15 15.93
N VAL A 42 0.29 -0.53 16.91
CA VAL A 42 0.70 0.78 17.46
C VAL A 42 2.05 0.68 18.19
N GLU A 43 2.28 -0.40 18.93
CA GLU A 43 3.53 -0.68 19.62
C GLU A 43 4.69 -0.88 18.62
N ILE A 44 4.44 -1.60 17.53
CA ILE A 44 5.40 -1.77 16.44
C ILE A 44 5.74 -0.43 15.80
N CYS A 45 4.75 0.41 15.47
CA CYS A 45 5.00 1.75 14.94
C CYS A 45 5.92 2.58 15.85
N LYS A 46 5.67 2.57 17.17
CA LYS A 46 6.51 3.26 18.16
C LYS A 46 7.93 2.70 18.22
N GLN A 47 8.09 1.37 18.18
CA GLN A 47 9.41 0.71 18.19
C GLN A 47 10.27 1.10 16.99
N TYR A 48 9.66 1.28 15.81
CA TYR A 48 10.35 1.71 14.61
C TYR A 48 10.50 3.24 14.49
N GLY A 49 9.95 4.02 15.43
CA GLY A 49 10.06 5.48 15.44
C GLY A 49 9.21 6.18 14.37
N ALA A 50 8.14 5.56 13.92
CA ALA A 50 7.23 6.15 12.95
C ALA A 50 6.38 7.27 13.59
N HIS A 51 5.99 8.24 12.78
CA HIS A 51 4.96 9.20 13.17
C HIS A 51 3.60 8.52 13.14
N ILE A 52 2.79 8.69 14.18
CA ILE A 52 1.48 8.03 14.29
C ILE A 52 0.41 9.10 14.51
N PHE A 53 -0.60 9.08 13.64
CA PHE A 53 -1.83 9.83 13.81
C PHE A 53 -3.00 8.86 13.91
N GLN A 54 -3.82 8.98 14.94
CA GLN A 54 -5.01 8.15 15.08
C GLN A 54 -6.24 8.86 14.51
N PHE A 55 -7.09 8.08 13.84
CA PHE A 55 -8.39 8.56 13.36
C PHE A 55 -9.47 7.54 13.68
N ASP A 56 -10.72 8.01 13.81
CA ASP A 56 -11.86 7.18 14.16
C ASP A 56 -12.79 7.02 12.95
N SER A 57 -13.07 5.79 12.58
CA SER A 57 -14.07 5.42 11.58
C SER A 57 -15.35 4.81 12.20
N GLY A 58 -15.54 4.93 13.52
CA GLY A 58 -16.63 4.29 14.24
C GLY A 58 -16.50 2.77 14.33
N GLY A 59 -15.27 2.24 14.27
CA GLY A 59 -15.02 0.79 14.25
C GLY A 59 -15.31 0.12 12.90
N GLU A 60 -15.72 0.87 11.88
CA GLU A 60 -16.06 0.36 10.56
C GLU A 60 -14.86 0.48 9.58
N PHE A 61 -14.88 -0.33 8.53
CA PHE A 61 -14.02 -0.14 7.36
C PHE A 61 -14.69 0.88 6.42
N ARG A 62 -14.16 2.11 6.40
CA ARG A 62 -14.73 3.30 5.77
C ARG A 62 -13.81 3.81 4.66
N GLU A 63 -14.03 3.35 3.44
CA GLU A 63 -13.21 3.73 2.29
C GLU A 63 -13.27 5.24 1.97
N ASP A 64 -14.38 5.90 2.24
CA ASP A 64 -14.52 7.35 2.10
C ASP A 64 -13.57 8.13 3.03
N ILE A 65 -13.45 7.69 4.30
CA ILE A 65 -12.50 8.28 5.26
C ILE A 65 -11.05 8.01 4.83
N LEU A 66 -10.74 6.77 4.42
CA LEU A 66 -9.40 6.41 3.96
C LEU A 66 -9.01 7.20 2.73
N THR A 67 -9.91 7.35 1.76
CA THR A 67 -9.71 8.17 0.56
C THR A 67 -9.47 9.63 0.93
N HIS A 68 -10.23 10.18 1.88
CA HIS A 68 -10.02 11.55 2.36
C HIS A 68 -8.63 11.72 2.97
N ILE A 69 -8.21 10.83 3.87
CA ILE A 69 -6.87 10.87 4.49
C ILE A 69 -5.79 10.84 3.43
N ARG A 70 -5.85 9.92 2.47
CA ARG A 70 -4.87 9.79 1.38
C ARG A 70 -4.79 11.04 0.49
N ASN A 71 -5.89 11.76 0.33
CA ASN A 71 -5.91 13.02 -0.43
C ASN A 71 -5.27 14.20 0.31
N ILE A 72 -5.20 14.19 1.65
CA ILE A 72 -4.74 15.35 2.42
C ILE A 72 -3.43 15.14 3.20
N CYS A 73 -3.07 13.90 3.53
CA CYS A 73 -2.00 13.58 4.48
C CYS A 73 -0.61 14.10 4.07
N TRP A 74 -0.39 14.30 2.81
CA TRP A 74 0.88 14.74 2.21
C TRP A 74 1.00 16.26 2.01
N LYS A 75 -0.07 17.03 2.16
CA LYS A 75 -0.12 18.45 1.77
C LYS A 75 0.88 19.35 2.50
N GLU A 76 1.27 18.99 3.71
CA GLU A 76 2.29 19.72 4.48
C GLU A 76 3.70 19.19 4.27
N SER A 77 3.87 18.13 3.48
CA SER A 77 5.17 17.54 3.19
C SER A 77 6.09 18.51 2.46
N LYS A 78 7.36 18.54 2.89
CA LYS A 78 8.44 19.28 2.23
C LYS A 78 9.45 18.34 1.57
N ALA A 79 9.15 17.06 1.53
CA ALA A 79 9.98 16.05 0.89
C ALA A 79 10.05 16.26 -0.64
N ASP A 80 11.10 15.76 -1.26
CA ASP A 80 11.21 15.76 -2.72
C ASP A 80 10.18 14.84 -3.38
N TRP A 81 9.86 13.73 -2.66
CA TRP A 81 8.89 12.73 -3.08
C TRP A 81 8.03 12.28 -1.91
N VAL A 82 6.77 12.05 -2.17
CA VAL A 82 5.86 11.35 -1.26
C VAL A 82 5.43 10.03 -1.86
N PHE A 83 5.29 9.04 -0.97
CA PHE A 83 4.68 7.75 -1.29
C PHE A 83 3.40 7.61 -0.48
N ILE A 84 2.28 7.41 -1.17
CA ILE A 84 0.97 7.11 -0.56
C ILE A 84 0.67 5.66 -0.87
N VAL A 85 0.79 4.79 0.11
CA VAL A 85 0.71 3.33 -0.08
C VAL A 85 -0.13 2.67 1.01
N ASP A 86 -0.63 1.48 0.76
CA ASP A 86 -1.15 0.62 1.82
C ASP A 86 0.02 -0.12 2.52
N VAL A 87 -0.14 -0.54 3.76
CA VAL A 87 0.96 -1.15 4.54
C VAL A 87 1.46 -2.49 3.98
N ASP A 88 0.75 -3.07 3.04
CA ASP A 88 1.13 -4.26 2.29
C ASP A 88 1.61 -3.95 0.85
N GLU A 89 1.87 -2.66 0.53
CA GLU A 89 2.37 -2.20 -0.77
C GLU A 89 3.79 -1.66 -0.65
N PHE A 90 4.71 -2.15 -1.50
CA PHE A 90 6.14 -1.87 -1.42
C PHE A 90 6.65 -1.35 -2.77
N VAL A 91 6.98 -0.07 -2.82
CA VAL A 91 7.61 0.59 -3.97
C VAL A 91 9.09 0.16 -4.03
N TYR A 92 9.51 -0.44 -5.13
CA TYR A 92 10.84 -1.04 -5.21
C TYR A 92 11.56 -0.79 -6.53
N HIS A 93 12.83 -0.54 -6.42
CA HIS A 93 13.88 -0.71 -7.43
C HIS A 93 15.22 -0.79 -6.70
N PRO A 94 16.20 -1.62 -7.13
CA PRO A 94 17.50 -1.72 -6.45
C PRO A 94 18.27 -0.39 -6.40
N PHE A 95 17.99 0.53 -7.33
CA PHE A 95 18.54 1.88 -7.40
C PHE A 95 17.46 2.96 -7.27
N LEU A 96 16.49 2.76 -6.36
CA LEU A 96 15.32 3.62 -6.23
C LEU A 96 15.70 5.09 -6.06
N MET A 97 16.62 5.41 -5.15
CA MET A 97 17.05 6.77 -4.85
C MET A 97 17.72 7.46 -6.03
N GLU A 98 18.54 6.73 -6.79
CA GLU A 98 19.20 7.25 -8.00
C GLU A 98 18.17 7.56 -9.09
N ILE A 99 17.21 6.67 -9.30
CA ILE A 99 16.13 6.87 -10.27
C ILE A 99 15.31 8.09 -9.88
N LEU A 100 14.87 8.20 -8.63
CA LEU A 100 14.06 9.33 -8.17
C LEU A 100 14.81 10.67 -8.26
N SER A 101 16.14 10.66 -8.19
CA SER A 101 16.95 11.87 -8.35
C SER A 101 17.07 12.36 -9.80
N THR A 102 16.87 11.46 -10.77
CA THR A 102 17.09 11.74 -12.21
C THR A 102 15.84 11.62 -13.08
N ILE A 103 14.78 11.00 -12.55
CA ILE A 103 13.58 10.68 -13.34
C ILE A 103 12.86 11.96 -13.80
N ASN A 104 12.50 11.96 -15.08
CA ASN A 104 11.71 13.01 -15.67
C ASN A 104 10.21 12.70 -15.51
N GLY A 105 9.59 13.32 -14.53
CA GLY A 105 8.18 13.15 -14.17
C GLY A 105 7.94 13.62 -12.76
N THR A 106 6.70 13.98 -12.45
CA THR A 106 6.30 14.43 -11.11
C THR A 106 5.29 13.49 -10.47
N VAL A 107 4.60 12.68 -11.27
CA VAL A 107 3.76 11.55 -10.84
C VAL A 107 4.23 10.30 -11.56
N ILE A 108 4.57 9.28 -10.81
CA ILE A 108 5.07 8.00 -11.33
C ILE A 108 4.00 6.93 -11.17
N LEU A 109 3.74 6.21 -12.25
CA LEU A 109 2.91 5.00 -12.22
C LEU A 109 3.85 3.78 -12.26
N PRO A 110 4.10 3.13 -11.13
CA PRO A 110 4.89 1.90 -11.10
C PRO A 110 4.11 0.75 -11.75
N ARG A 111 4.80 -0.24 -12.31
CA ARG A 111 4.16 -1.52 -12.60
C ARG A 111 3.87 -2.22 -11.28
N MET A 112 2.61 -2.59 -11.05
CA MET A 112 2.18 -3.23 -9.81
C MET A 112 2.05 -4.74 -9.99
N PHE A 113 2.41 -5.49 -8.94
CA PHE A 113 2.30 -6.94 -8.90
C PHE A 113 1.63 -7.39 -7.61
N ASN A 114 0.54 -8.14 -7.71
CA ASN A 114 0.03 -8.89 -6.56
C ASN A 114 0.98 -10.06 -6.29
N MET A 115 1.61 -10.06 -5.13
CA MET A 115 2.58 -11.07 -4.71
C MET A 115 1.89 -12.26 -4.05
N TYR A 116 2.42 -13.46 -4.29
CA TYR A 116 1.83 -14.72 -3.81
C TYR A 116 2.86 -15.59 -3.09
N SER A 117 2.43 -16.18 -1.98
CA SER A 117 3.14 -17.25 -1.26
C SER A 117 2.16 -18.30 -0.75
N ASP A 118 2.64 -19.51 -0.48
CA ASP A 118 1.79 -20.57 0.08
C ASP A 118 1.45 -20.35 1.55
N ALA A 119 2.27 -19.56 2.27
CA ALA A 119 2.05 -19.19 3.67
C ALA A 119 2.57 -17.77 3.93
N PHE A 120 2.14 -17.17 5.05
CA PHE A 120 2.69 -15.89 5.49
C PHE A 120 4.18 -16.05 5.84
N PRO A 121 5.10 -15.25 5.26
CA PRO A 121 6.53 -15.40 5.46
C PRO A 121 6.93 -15.10 6.91
N ILE A 122 8.00 -15.75 7.38
CA ILE A 122 8.60 -15.52 8.69
C ILE A 122 10.10 -15.30 8.46
N THR A 123 10.48 -14.08 8.10
CA THR A 123 11.88 -13.71 7.88
C THR A 123 12.25 -12.44 8.64
N GLU A 124 13.48 -12.34 9.09
CA GLU A 124 14.04 -11.10 9.64
C GLU A 124 14.54 -10.15 8.55
N GLY A 125 14.63 -10.62 7.30
CA GLY A 125 15.02 -9.86 6.12
C GLY A 125 13.86 -9.08 5.50
N GLN A 126 14.01 -8.75 4.23
CA GLN A 126 12.93 -8.12 3.46
C GLN A 126 11.94 -9.19 3.00
N ILE A 127 10.66 -8.85 3.01
CA ILE A 127 9.58 -9.79 2.63
C ILE A 127 9.75 -10.34 1.21
N TYR A 128 10.26 -9.52 0.29
CA TYR A 128 10.46 -9.91 -1.12
C TYR A 128 11.67 -10.84 -1.34
N GLU A 129 12.50 -11.10 -0.33
CA GLU A 129 13.54 -12.13 -0.40
C GLU A 129 12.93 -13.54 -0.41
N GLU A 130 11.78 -13.72 0.27
CA GLU A 130 11.04 -14.98 0.28
C GLU A 130 9.87 -14.96 -0.70
N VAL A 131 9.10 -13.87 -0.76
CA VAL A 131 7.91 -13.72 -1.60
C VAL A 131 8.26 -12.88 -2.83
N ASN A 132 8.84 -13.50 -3.85
CA ASN A 132 9.40 -12.84 -5.02
C ASN A 132 8.68 -13.15 -6.34
N HIS A 133 7.56 -13.85 -6.30
CA HIS A 133 6.71 -14.15 -7.47
C HIS A 133 5.36 -13.46 -7.34
N GLY A 134 4.87 -12.93 -8.47
CA GLY A 134 3.62 -12.20 -8.51
C GLY A 134 2.94 -12.25 -9.86
N VAL A 135 1.72 -11.72 -9.90
CA VAL A 135 0.91 -11.51 -11.11
C VAL A 135 0.74 -10.00 -11.30
N GLU A 136 1.01 -9.50 -12.50
CA GLU A 136 0.84 -8.08 -12.80
C GLU A 136 -0.61 -7.63 -12.60
N PHE A 137 -0.76 -6.46 -12.01
CA PHE A 137 -2.05 -5.89 -11.62
C PHE A 137 -2.13 -4.40 -11.97
N ASN A 138 -3.30 -3.80 -11.76
CA ASN A 138 -3.52 -2.38 -12.06
C ASN A 138 -2.67 -1.48 -11.16
N SER A 139 -1.89 -0.61 -11.77
CA SER A 139 -1.04 0.37 -11.10
C SER A 139 -1.83 1.40 -10.28
N LYS A 140 -1.14 2.02 -9.32
CA LYS A 140 -1.62 3.17 -8.56
C LYS A 140 -0.70 4.38 -8.79
N MET A 141 -1.22 5.60 -8.66
CA MET A 141 -0.40 6.84 -8.68
C MET A 141 0.20 7.11 -7.29
N ALA A 142 0.88 6.13 -6.74
CA ALA A 142 1.36 6.13 -5.36
C ALA A 142 2.57 7.04 -5.10
N ILE A 143 3.25 7.53 -6.14
CA ILE A 143 4.54 8.22 -6.07
C ILE A 143 4.45 9.56 -6.77
N PHE A 144 4.68 10.68 -6.05
CA PHE A 144 4.67 11.99 -6.69
C PHE A 144 5.51 13.04 -5.91
N ARG A 145 5.79 14.17 -6.59
CA ARG A 145 6.44 15.35 -5.99
C ARG A 145 5.38 16.25 -5.37
N PRO A 146 5.31 16.42 -4.05
CA PRO A 146 4.27 17.21 -3.41
C PRO A 146 4.31 18.69 -3.82
N SER A 147 5.48 19.23 -4.15
CA SER A 147 5.64 20.62 -4.59
C SER A 147 5.02 20.94 -5.96
N GLU A 148 4.71 19.93 -6.76
CA GLU A 148 4.19 20.07 -8.13
C GLU A 148 2.69 19.71 -8.21
N ILE A 149 2.10 19.22 -7.13
CA ILE A 149 0.72 18.75 -7.06
C ILE A 149 -0.07 19.68 -6.14
N GLU A 150 -1.17 20.20 -6.64
CA GLU A 150 -2.14 20.96 -5.84
C GLU A 150 -3.15 20.02 -5.19
N GLU A 151 -3.72 19.10 -5.99
CA GLU A 151 -4.60 18.03 -5.57
C GLU A 151 -4.25 16.73 -6.30
N ILE A 152 -4.25 15.60 -5.59
CA ILE A 152 -4.04 14.28 -6.22
C ILE A 152 -5.37 13.65 -6.66
N ASN A 153 -6.45 13.94 -5.94
CA ASN A 153 -7.81 13.49 -6.24
C ASN A 153 -7.95 11.98 -6.43
N TYR A 154 -7.47 11.21 -5.44
CA TYR A 154 -7.69 9.77 -5.42
C TYR A 154 -9.17 9.43 -5.35
N ALA A 155 -9.59 8.48 -6.18
CA ALA A 155 -10.83 7.75 -6.00
C ALA A 155 -10.65 6.60 -4.98
N PRO A 156 -11.72 6.03 -4.43
CA PRO A 156 -11.67 4.87 -3.56
C PRO A 156 -10.80 3.74 -4.11
N GLY A 157 -9.91 3.19 -3.26
CA GLY A 157 -8.96 2.15 -3.63
C GLY A 157 -7.70 2.64 -4.36
N MET A 158 -7.57 3.95 -4.65
CA MET A 158 -6.39 4.59 -5.28
C MET A 158 -6.01 4.13 -6.69
N HIS A 159 -6.76 3.21 -7.32
CA HIS A 159 -6.49 2.76 -8.69
C HIS A 159 -6.83 3.82 -9.75
N PHE A 160 -7.45 4.90 -9.34
CA PHE A 160 -7.70 6.09 -10.15
C PHE A 160 -7.35 7.34 -9.33
N ALA A 161 -6.69 8.27 -9.98
CA ALA A 161 -6.43 9.62 -9.47
C ALA A 161 -6.57 10.63 -10.61
N ASN A 162 -6.90 11.89 -10.27
CA ASN A 162 -6.97 12.99 -11.22
C ASN A 162 -6.14 14.18 -10.69
N PRO A 163 -4.80 14.12 -10.83
CA PRO A 163 -3.92 15.16 -10.30
C PRO A 163 -4.21 16.54 -10.89
N GLU A 164 -4.11 17.56 -10.05
CA GLU A 164 -4.14 18.96 -10.42
C GLU A 164 -2.81 19.64 -10.02
N GLY A 165 -2.39 20.67 -10.74
CA GLY A 165 -1.13 21.37 -10.54
C GLY A 165 -0.20 21.31 -11.75
N ASN A 166 1.08 21.56 -11.53
CA ASN A 166 2.11 21.54 -12.59
C ASN A 166 2.74 20.14 -12.69
N PHE A 167 1.96 19.13 -13.09
CA PHE A 167 2.41 17.74 -13.06
C PHE A 167 2.74 17.16 -14.45
N LYS A 168 3.61 16.17 -14.45
CA LYS A 168 3.98 15.33 -15.59
C LYS A 168 3.92 13.87 -15.21
N LEU A 169 3.05 13.10 -15.88
CA LEU A 169 2.92 11.66 -15.68
C LEU A 169 4.12 10.91 -16.28
N ASN A 170 4.64 9.92 -15.55
CA ASN A 170 5.64 8.98 -16.04
C ASN A 170 5.10 7.54 -15.97
N PHE A 171 4.79 6.98 -17.13
CA PHE A 171 4.30 5.61 -17.34
C PHE A 171 5.42 4.60 -17.69
N LYS A 172 6.67 5.07 -17.81
CA LYS A 172 7.81 4.26 -18.29
C LYS A 172 8.89 4.08 -17.23
N SER A 173 8.54 4.32 -15.97
CA SER A 173 9.46 4.11 -14.87
C SER A 173 9.82 2.62 -14.73
N PRO A 174 11.08 2.29 -14.42
CA PRO A 174 11.47 0.92 -14.06
C PRO A 174 11.07 0.55 -12.62
N ILE A 175 10.54 1.51 -11.84
CA ILE A 175 10.05 1.27 -10.49
C ILE A 175 8.85 0.33 -10.53
N ILE A 176 8.83 -0.64 -9.63
CA ILE A 176 7.70 -1.54 -9.43
C ILE A 176 7.05 -1.30 -8.08
N GLU A 177 5.83 -1.77 -7.93
CA GLU A 177 5.08 -1.82 -6.68
C GLU A 177 4.65 -3.26 -6.42
N MET A 178 5.06 -3.80 -5.28
CA MET A 178 4.74 -5.16 -4.85
C MET A 178 3.65 -5.10 -3.79
N HIS A 179 2.49 -5.68 -4.09
CA HIS A 179 1.36 -5.75 -3.18
C HIS A 179 1.29 -7.13 -2.53
N PHE A 180 1.67 -7.23 -1.27
CA PHE A 180 1.75 -8.45 -0.47
C PHE A 180 0.39 -8.85 0.12
N LYS A 181 -0.61 -8.89 -0.73
CA LYS A 181 -2.00 -9.22 -0.39
C LYS A 181 -2.19 -10.73 -0.20
N ASN A 182 -1.50 -11.57 -0.98
CA ASN A 182 -1.80 -13.01 -1.08
C ASN A 182 -0.71 -13.85 -0.40
N LEU A 183 -0.57 -13.69 0.92
CA LEU A 183 0.44 -14.34 1.76
C LEU A 183 -0.07 -15.62 2.43
N GLY A 184 -0.57 -16.56 1.62
CA GLY A 184 -1.20 -17.81 2.05
C GLY A 184 -2.72 -17.71 2.14
N GLN A 185 -3.40 -18.81 1.82
CA GLN A 185 -4.88 -18.85 1.77
C GLN A 185 -5.50 -18.54 3.13
N ASP A 186 -4.95 -19.08 4.22
CA ASP A 186 -5.46 -18.84 5.58
C ASP A 186 -5.39 -17.35 5.94
N TYR A 187 -4.25 -16.71 5.70
CA TYR A 187 -4.08 -15.27 5.93
C TYR A 187 -5.10 -14.44 5.13
N VAL A 188 -5.31 -14.77 3.85
CA VAL A 188 -6.28 -14.04 3.00
C VAL A 188 -7.70 -14.26 3.49
N ASN A 189 -8.07 -15.49 3.86
CA ASN A 189 -9.39 -15.81 4.38
C ASN A 189 -9.69 -15.03 5.68
N ASP A 190 -8.74 -15.04 6.63
CA ASP A 190 -8.88 -14.34 7.90
C ASP A 190 -8.99 -12.81 7.68
N LYS A 191 -8.11 -12.23 6.84
CA LYS A 191 -8.13 -10.80 6.52
C LYS A 191 -9.42 -10.40 5.83
N ASN A 192 -9.89 -11.17 4.84
CA ASN A 192 -11.14 -10.90 4.13
C ASN A 192 -12.34 -10.99 5.08
N ALA A 193 -12.45 -12.03 5.89
CA ALA A 193 -13.52 -12.19 6.87
C ALA A 193 -13.55 -11.03 7.87
N TYR A 194 -12.37 -10.61 8.36
CA TYR A 194 -12.23 -9.49 9.27
C TYR A 194 -12.69 -8.17 8.63
N LEU A 195 -12.19 -7.83 7.44
CA LEU A 195 -12.57 -6.63 6.72
C LEU A 195 -14.04 -6.62 6.33
N HIS A 196 -14.58 -7.78 5.92
CA HIS A 196 -16.00 -7.93 5.63
C HIS A 196 -16.88 -7.68 6.86
N SER A 197 -16.47 -8.16 8.03
CA SER A 197 -17.21 -7.95 9.29
C SER A 197 -17.32 -6.47 9.69
N ARG A 198 -16.34 -5.66 9.28
CA ARG A 198 -16.28 -4.20 9.53
C ARG A 198 -16.79 -3.36 8.36
N HIS A 199 -17.27 -3.99 7.28
CA HIS A 199 -17.65 -3.30 6.05
C HIS A 199 -18.83 -2.34 6.31
N SER A 200 -18.60 -1.03 6.12
CA SER A 200 -19.57 0.02 6.43
C SER A 200 -20.77 0.02 5.47
N GLU A 201 -21.86 0.64 5.90
CA GLU A 201 -23.01 0.85 5.03
C GLU A 201 -22.65 1.73 3.81
N VAL A 202 -21.80 2.74 3.99
CA VAL A 202 -21.31 3.59 2.90
C VAL A 202 -20.59 2.76 1.84
N ASN A 203 -19.68 1.85 2.26
CA ASN A 203 -18.99 0.97 1.34
C ASN A 203 -19.97 0.04 0.60
N ARG A 204 -20.97 -0.51 1.31
CA ARG A 204 -22.00 -1.37 0.70
C ARG A 204 -22.82 -0.65 -0.36
N GLN A 205 -23.32 0.55 -0.05
CA GLN A 205 -24.12 1.36 -0.99
C GLN A 205 -23.36 1.75 -2.25
N ASN A 206 -22.04 2.03 -2.12
CA ASN A 206 -21.19 2.41 -3.24
C ASN A 206 -20.51 1.21 -3.92
N ARG A 207 -20.71 -0.01 -3.43
CA ARG A 207 -20.07 -1.24 -3.91
C ARG A 207 -18.54 -1.18 -3.87
N TRP A 208 -17.98 -0.48 -2.89
CA TRP A 208 -16.55 -0.42 -2.67
C TRP A 208 -16.06 -1.66 -1.92
N ASN A 209 -14.88 -2.17 -2.29
CA ASN A 209 -14.21 -3.26 -1.58
C ASN A 209 -15.01 -4.58 -1.49
N TRP A 210 -15.85 -4.86 -2.49
CA TRP A 210 -16.67 -6.08 -2.59
C TRP A 210 -15.84 -7.36 -2.62
N HIS A 211 -14.59 -7.28 -3.06
CA HIS A 211 -13.69 -8.41 -3.14
C HIS A 211 -13.34 -9.02 -1.76
N TYR A 212 -13.64 -8.35 -0.66
CA TYR A 212 -13.52 -8.93 0.69
C TYR A 212 -14.67 -9.88 1.06
N GLN A 213 -15.69 -10.03 0.21
CA GLN A 213 -16.79 -10.97 0.40
C GLN A 213 -16.53 -12.35 -0.24
N THR A 214 -15.29 -12.63 -0.62
CA THR A 214 -14.90 -13.91 -1.21
C THR A 214 -15.02 -15.05 -0.21
N THR A 215 -15.47 -16.23 -0.71
CA THR A 215 -15.47 -17.45 0.08
C THR A 215 -14.09 -18.13 0.09
N PRO A 216 -13.79 -19.02 1.05
CA PRO A 216 -12.54 -19.79 1.04
C PRO A 216 -12.30 -20.58 -0.26
N GLU A 217 -13.38 -21.09 -0.88
CA GLU A 217 -13.29 -21.81 -2.16
C GLU A 217 -12.88 -20.86 -3.30
N GLN A 218 -13.38 -19.62 -3.30
CA GLN A 218 -12.98 -18.61 -4.28
C GLN A 218 -11.51 -18.22 -4.07
N VAL A 219 -11.08 -18.01 -2.82
CA VAL A 219 -9.66 -17.74 -2.50
C VAL A 219 -8.78 -18.89 -2.99
N ALA A 220 -9.14 -20.14 -2.70
CA ALA A 220 -8.39 -21.31 -3.17
C ALA A 220 -8.32 -21.39 -4.70
N HIS A 221 -9.43 -21.11 -5.38
CA HIS A 221 -9.48 -21.02 -6.85
C HIS A 221 -8.56 -19.92 -7.39
N ASP A 222 -8.59 -18.73 -6.80
CA ASP A 222 -7.76 -17.60 -7.23
C ASP A 222 -6.27 -17.90 -7.07
N PHE A 223 -5.87 -18.56 -5.97
CA PHE A 223 -4.50 -19.04 -5.78
C PHE A 223 -4.09 -20.07 -6.84
N LEU A 224 -4.97 -21.01 -7.17
CA LEU A 224 -4.71 -22.01 -8.22
C LEU A 224 -4.51 -21.33 -9.57
N MET A 225 -5.38 -20.39 -9.92
CA MET A 225 -5.29 -19.65 -11.17
C MET A 225 -4.07 -18.74 -11.23
N ALA A 226 -3.71 -18.09 -10.12
CA ALA A 226 -2.51 -17.27 -10.02
C ALA A 226 -1.24 -18.09 -10.28
N LYS A 227 -1.14 -19.31 -9.72
CA LYS A 227 0.03 -20.20 -9.92
C LYS A 227 0.37 -20.45 -11.39
N THR A 228 -0.61 -20.40 -12.29
CA THR A 228 -0.37 -20.55 -13.74
C THR A 228 0.20 -19.30 -14.43
N LYS A 229 0.20 -18.15 -13.74
CA LYS A 229 0.57 -16.83 -14.27
C LYS A 229 1.70 -16.16 -13.49
N LEU A 230 2.19 -16.80 -12.43
CA LEU A 230 3.27 -16.25 -11.61
C LEU A 230 4.52 -16.01 -12.45
N ILE A 231 5.09 -14.84 -12.30
CA ILE A 231 6.42 -14.52 -12.82
C ILE A 231 7.32 -14.12 -11.65
N LYS A 232 8.62 -14.28 -11.82
CA LYS A 232 9.59 -13.73 -10.89
C LYS A 232 9.61 -12.21 -11.04
N VAL A 233 9.41 -11.47 -9.94
CA VAL A 233 9.29 -10.01 -9.91
C VAL A 233 10.62 -9.37 -9.47
N VAL A 234 11.28 -9.96 -8.48
CA VAL A 234 12.57 -9.52 -7.92
C VAL A 234 13.53 -10.68 -7.71
#